data_21c905fc9a2b534437eb2e582bd83ebf
#
_entry.id   21c905fc9a2b534437eb2e582bd83ebf
#
_cell.length_a   1.000
_cell.length_b   1.000
_cell.length_c   1.000
_cell.angle_alpha   90.00
_cell.angle_beta   90.00
_cell.angle_gamma   90.00
#
_symmetry.space_group_name_H-M   'P 1'
#
loop_
_entity.id
_entity.type
_entity.pdbx_description
1 polymer ?
#
loop_
_entity_poly.entity_id
_entity_poly.type
_entity_poly.pdbx_seq_one_letter_code
_entity_poly.pdbx_strand_id
1 'polypeptide(L)'
;GSYSADVLCKVDDNRDVVHMMSITENLNTITVSEGRLPKTDYECLVDKDFLDATDYEIGDIITFESGTEDDLEDTLKKTNFKIVGSGNSPLYFSFLRGSSTIGNGSVSGYVLVKPEAFNLDVYTEMYAAVEDAEDELSFTDEYDELIDEAIEQIEMVQNVRCEVRRDELSEMAQLEIDDARKELNK
;
A
#
# COMPACT_ATOMS: atom_id res chain seq x y z
N GLY A 1 5.90 8.73 -2.16
CA GLY A 1 4.89 7.76 -2.61
C GLY A 1 4.99 6.45 -1.86
N SER A 2 3.94 5.69 -1.84
CA SER A 2 3.82 4.38 -1.23
C SER A 2 3.08 3.43 -2.15
N TYR A 3 3.34 2.14 -2.01
CA TYR A 3 2.56 1.08 -2.62
C TYR A 3 1.67 0.44 -1.57
N SER A 4 0.45 0.11 -1.92
CA SER A 4 -0.47 -0.64 -1.08
C SER A 4 -1.35 -1.58 -1.91
N ALA A 5 -1.80 -2.66 -1.29
CA ALA A 5 -2.77 -3.60 -1.84
C ALA A 5 -3.45 -4.35 -0.71
N ASP A 6 -4.74 -4.66 -0.88
CA ASP A 6 -5.42 -5.60 -0.02
C ASP A 6 -5.18 -7.02 -0.52
N VAL A 7 -4.78 -7.90 0.40
CA VAL A 7 -4.46 -9.29 0.11
C VAL A 7 -5.13 -10.21 1.11
N LEU A 8 -5.31 -11.47 0.74
CA LEU A 8 -5.83 -12.49 1.63
C LEU A 8 -4.69 -13.26 2.26
N CYS A 9 -4.79 -13.57 3.54
CA CYS A 9 -3.94 -14.56 4.21
C CYS A 9 -4.77 -15.57 4.97
N LYS A 10 -4.21 -16.76 5.17
CA LYS A 10 -4.86 -17.80 5.93
C LYS A 10 -4.65 -17.56 7.42
N VAL A 11 -5.76 -17.47 8.17
CA VAL A 11 -5.77 -17.43 9.64
C VAL A 11 -6.68 -18.55 10.11
N ASP A 12 -6.14 -19.57 10.75
CA ASP A 12 -6.83 -20.80 11.09
C ASP A 12 -7.51 -21.45 9.87
N ASP A 13 -8.83 -21.59 9.92
CA ASP A 13 -9.66 -22.11 8.81
C ASP A 13 -10.25 -20.99 7.93
N ASN A 14 -9.96 -19.72 8.22
CA ASN A 14 -10.49 -18.56 7.53
C ASN A 14 -9.44 -17.93 6.59
N ARG A 15 -9.92 -17.05 5.71
CA ARG A 15 -9.11 -16.14 4.92
C ARG A 15 -9.43 -14.72 5.35
N ASP A 16 -8.44 -14.10 5.96
CA ASP A 16 -8.54 -12.73 6.44
C ASP A 16 -7.95 -11.75 5.43
N VAL A 17 -8.57 -10.58 5.34
CA VAL A 17 -8.05 -9.49 4.53
C VAL A 17 -7.00 -8.74 5.33
N VAL A 18 -5.84 -8.55 4.73
CA VAL A 18 -4.74 -7.78 5.29
C VAL A 18 -4.35 -6.66 4.33
N HIS A 19 -4.18 -5.47 4.84
CA HIS A 19 -3.70 -4.34 4.07
C HIS A 19 -2.16 -4.35 4.01
N MET A 20 -1.61 -4.69 2.85
CA MET A 20 -0.16 -4.67 2.63
C MET A 20 0.28 -3.29 2.16
N MET A 21 1.28 -2.72 2.83
CA MET A 21 1.83 -1.39 2.51
C MET A 21 3.34 -1.42 2.41
N SER A 22 3.88 -0.56 1.56
CA SER A 22 5.33 -0.33 1.56
C SER A 22 5.74 0.62 2.68
N ILE A 23 6.90 0.34 3.30
CA ILE A 23 7.51 1.22 4.28
C ILE A 23 7.95 2.52 3.59
N THR A 24 7.61 3.64 4.19
CA THR A 24 8.06 4.98 3.80
C THR A 24 9.27 5.42 4.63
N GLU A 25 10.14 6.28 4.05
CA GLU A 25 11.39 6.66 4.72
C GLU A 25 11.22 7.74 5.78
N ASN A 26 10.43 8.78 5.49
CA ASN A 26 10.36 10.00 6.30
C ASN A 26 9.01 10.27 6.94
N LEU A 27 7.94 9.69 6.41
CA LEU A 27 6.58 9.86 6.92
C LEU A 27 6.05 8.53 7.42
N ASN A 28 5.08 8.58 8.34
CA ASN A 28 4.42 7.39 8.88
C ASN A 28 5.42 6.38 9.48
N THR A 29 6.37 6.89 10.24
CA THR A 29 7.44 6.08 10.86
C THR A 29 6.85 5.02 11.78
N ILE A 30 7.26 3.78 11.55
CA ILE A 30 6.76 2.61 12.27
C ILE A 30 7.43 2.50 13.63
N THR A 31 6.64 2.26 14.67
CA THR A 31 7.13 1.87 15.98
C THR A 31 7.21 0.35 16.07
N VAL A 32 8.43 -0.20 15.99
CA VAL A 32 8.67 -1.65 16.14
C VAL A 32 8.41 -2.05 17.59
N SER A 33 7.50 -2.99 17.80
CA SER A 33 7.18 -3.56 19.13
C SER A 33 8.05 -4.74 19.44
N GLU A 34 8.29 -5.63 18.48
CA GLU A 34 9.11 -6.81 18.61
C GLU A 34 9.85 -7.12 17.32
N GLY A 35 11.05 -7.71 17.40
CA GLY A 35 11.84 -8.04 16.24
C GLY A 35 12.50 -6.83 15.59
N ARG A 36 12.31 -6.66 14.28
CA ARG A 36 12.96 -5.60 13.49
C ARG A 36 12.16 -5.25 12.22
N LEU A 37 12.51 -4.14 11.59
CA LEU A 37 12.04 -3.81 10.24
C LEU A 37 12.58 -4.79 9.18
N PRO A 38 11.83 -5.01 8.09
CA PRO A 38 12.27 -5.76 6.90
C PRO A 38 13.57 -5.19 6.30
N LYS A 39 14.49 -6.08 5.93
CA LYS A 39 15.75 -5.72 5.24
C LYS A 39 15.76 -6.16 3.79
N THR A 40 14.92 -7.10 3.43
CA THR A 40 14.84 -7.69 2.09
C THR A 40 13.40 -7.65 1.57
N ASP A 41 13.22 -7.90 0.28
CA ASP A 41 11.93 -7.88 -0.42
C ASP A 41 11.04 -9.11 -0.13
N TYR A 42 11.49 -10.04 0.69
CA TYR A 42 10.73 -11.22 1.16
C TYR A 42 10.56 -11.27 2.67
N GLU A 43 10.83 -10.16 3.36
CA GLU A 43 10.56 -9.99 4.78
C GLU A 43 9.40 -9.03 4.99
N CYS A 44 8.64 -9.24 6.06
CA CYS A 44 7.57 -8.35 6.45
C CYS A 44 7.58 -8.06 7.94
N LEU A 45 7.01 -6.91 8.30
CA LEU A 45 6.61 -6.56 9.65
C LEU A 45 5.09 -6.57 9.70
N VAL A 46 4.53 -7.21 10.72
CA VAL A 46 3.08 -7.42 10.85
C VAL A 46 2.51 -6.47 11.92
N ASP A 47 1.28 -6.04 11.72
CA ASP A 47 0.47 -5.36 12.74
C ASP A 47 0.53 -6.15 14.06
N LYS A 48 0.88 -5.45 15.15
CA LYS A 48 1.01 -6.10 16.44
C LYS A 48 -0.29 -6.75 16.91
N ASP A 49 -1.42 -6.06 16.75
CA ASP A 49 -2.71 -6.58 17.19
C ASP A 49 -3.14 -7.80 16.36
N PHE A 50 -2.85 -7.79 15.05
CA PHE A 50 -3.09 -8.94 14.17
C PHE A 50 -2.21 -10.14 14.57
N LEU A 51 -0.92 -9.91 14.85
CA LEU A 51 -0.01 -10.99 15.28
C LEU A 51 -0.46 -11.60 16.60
N ASP A 52 -0.85 -10.76 17.57
CA ASP A 52 -1.32 -11.21 18.89
C ASP A 52 -2.67 -11.98 18.81
N ALA A 53 -3.47 -11.74 17.76
CA ALA A 53 -4.77 -12.38 17.54
C ALA A 53 -4.70 -13.65 16.67
N THR A 54 -3.52 -14.00 16.15
CA THR A 54 -3.31 -15.17 15.27
C THR A 54 -2.27 -16.11 15.85
N ASP A 55 -2.17 -17.33 15.27
CA ASP A 55 -1.12 -18.31 15.62
C ASP A 55 0.23 -18.04 14.95
N TYR A 56 0.37 -16.93 14.20
CA TYR A 56 1.65 -16.56 13.61
C TYR A 56 2.65 -16.05 14.65
N GLU A 57 3.91 -16.42 14.46
CA GLU A 57 5.03 -15.97 15.29
C GLU A 57 6.14 -15.31 14.44
N ILE A 58 6.98 -14.49 15.08
CA ILE A 58 8.17 -13.95 14.41
C ILE A 58 9.10 -15.10 14.01
N GLY A 59 9.40 -15.18 12.74
CA GLY A 59 10.18 -16.24 12.11
C GLY A 59 9.38 -17.09 11.14
N ASP A 60 8.07 -17.08 11.24
CA ASP A 60 7.18 -17.82 10.37
C ASP A 60 7.13 -17.24 8.96
N ILE A 61 6.64 -18.06 8.04
CA ILE A 61 6.32 -17.64 6.68
C ILE A 61 4.81 -17.42 6.56
N ILE A 62 4.41 -16.21 6.26
CA ILE A 62 3.04 -15.88 5.90
C ILE A 62 2.89 -15.87 4.38
N THR A 63 1.83 -16.50 3.88
CA THR A 63 1.52 -16.60 2.44
C THR A 63 0.30 -15.77 2.14
N PHE A 64 0.38 -14.94 1.10
CA PHE A 64 -0.72 -14.12 0.63
C PHE A 64 -1.31 -14.67 -0.66
N GLU A 65 -2.61 -14.47 -0.83
CA GLU A 65 -3.39 -14.85 -2.00
C GLU A 65 -4.10 -13.60 -2.56
N SER A 66 -4.39 -13.62 -3.86
CA SER A 66 -5.27 -12.61 -4.46
C SER A 66 -6.69 -12.75 -3.92
N GLY A 67 -7.32 -11.60 -3.67
CA GLY A 67 -8.75 -11.56 -3.34
C GLY A 67 -9.64 -11.30 -4.56
N THR A 68 -9.06 -11.19 -5.76
CA THR A 68 -9.71 -10.95 -7.04
C THR A 68 -9.42 -12.08 -8.03
N GLU A 69 -9.89 -11.94 -9.26
CA GLU A 69 -9.56 -12.86 -10.36
C GLU A 69 -8.15 -12.64 -10.95
N ASP A 70 -7.51 -11.50 -10.61
CA ASP A 70 -6.18 -11.16 -11.09
C ASP A 70 -5.10 -11.93 -10.33
N ASP A 71 -4.01 -12.24 -10.98
CA ASP A 71 -2.85 -12.88 -10.35
C ASP A 71 -2.17 -11.93 -9.37
N LEU A 72 -1.87 -12.40 -8.16
CA LEU A 72 -1.17 -11.59 -7.15
C LEU A 72 0.24 -11.19 -7.61
N GLU A 73 0.85 -11.94 -8.53
CA GLU A 73 2.16 -11.67 -9.12
C GLU A 73 2.18 -10.38 -9.97
N ASP A 74 1.03 -9.92 -10.45
CA ASP A 74 0.90 -8.60 -11.10
C ASP A 74 1.09 -7.44 -10.11
N THR A 75 0.83 -7.67 -8.83
CA THR A 75 0.95 -6.68 -7.75
C THR A 75 2.21 -6.87 -6.90
N LEU A 76 2.59 -8.12 -6.62
CA LEU A 76 3.71 -8.48 -5.76
C LEU A 76 4.69 -9.39 -6.49
N LYS A 77 5.98 -9.17 -6.33
CA LYS A 77 7.02 -10.06 -6.88
C LYS A 77 7.07 -11.43 -6.22
N LYS A 78 6.52 -11.56 -5.02
CA LYS A 78 6.46 -12.81 -4.23
C LYS A 78 5.18 -12.84 -3.42
N THR A 79 4.72 -14.04 -3.14
CA THR A 79 3.50 -14.24 -2.33
C THR A 79 3.80 -14.72 -0.91
N ASN A 80 5.07 -15.11 -0.64
CA ASN A 80 5.51 -15.64 0.66
C ASN A 80 6.49 -14.68 1.31
N PHE A 81 6.22 -14.30 2.55
CA PHE A 81 7.06 -13.38 3.31
C PHE A 81 7.41 -13.94 4.67
N LYS A 82 8.65 -13.72 5.10
CA LYS A 82 9.08 -14.06 6.45
C LYS A 82 8.72 -12.94 7.42
N ILE A 83 7.99 -13.26 8.47
CA ILE A 83 7.69 -12.33 9.57
C ILE A 83 8.99 -12.08 10.35
N VAL A 84 9.47 -10.84 10.38
CA VAL A 84 10.72 -10.47 11.07
C VAL A 84 10.50 -9.51 12.22
N GLY A 85 9.28 -9.05 12.40
CA GLY A 85 8.90 -8.20 13.51
C GLY A 85 7.42 -7.87 13.51
N SER A 86 6.98 -7.26 14.60
CA SER A 86 5.66 -6.66 14.74
C SER A 86 5.79 -5.21 15.19
N GLY A 87 4.76 -4.41 14.93
CA GLY A 87 4.80 -3.00 15.29
C GLY A 87 3.52 -2.26 15.01
N ASN A 88 3.55 -0.96 15.32
CA ASN A 88 2.42 -0.06 15.18
C ASN A 88 2.72 1.02 14.12
N SER A 89 1.73 1.26 13.27
CA SER A 89 1.75 2.33 12.28
C SER A 89 0.92 3.53 12.76
N PRO A 90 1.39 4.77 12.62
CA PRO A 90 0.62 5.96 12.96
C PRO A 90 -0.61 6.16 12.07
N LEU A 91 -0.73 5.45 10.97
CA LEU A 91 -1.93 5.44 10.12
C LEU A 91 -3.13 4.75 10.81
N TYR A 92 -2.88 3.95 11.85
CA TYR A 92 -3.90 3.15 12.54
C TYR A 92 -3.86 3.41 14.04
N PHE A 93 -4.60 4.42 14.51
CA PHE A 93 -4.74 4.75 15.96
C PHE A 93 -6.04 4.23 16.58
N SER A 94 -6.79 3.41 15.87
CA SER A 94 -7.97 2.71 16.38
C SER A 94 -7.85 1.22 16.12
N PHE A 95 -8.72 0.43 16.77
CA PHE A 95 -8.82 -1.02 16.51
C PHE A 95 -9.41 -1.35 15.13
N LEU A 96 -10.07 -0.39 14.48
CA LEU A 96 -10.59 -0.58 13.13
C LEU A 96 -9.47 -0.36 12.12
N ARG A 97 -9.25 -1.35 11.27
CA ARG A 97 -8.24 -1.32 10.20
C ARG A 97 -8.81 -0.89 8.85
N GLY A 98 -10.12 -0.66 8.78
CA GLY A 98 -10.81 -0.22 7.58
C GLY A 98 -11.66 -1.31 6.94
N SER A 99 -12.14 -1.00 5.74
CA SER A 99 -12.92 -1.89 4.90
C SER A 99 -12.19 -2.19 3.60
N SER A 100 -12.49 -3.33 3.00
CA SER A 100 -11.93 -3.78 1.74
C SER A 100 -13.04 -4.18 0.77
N THR A 101 -12.71 -4.26 -0.51
CA THR A 101 -13.61 -4.80 -1.55
C THR A 101 -13.43 -6.31 -1.75
N ILE A 102 -12.44 -6.92 -1.09
CA ILE A 102 -12.16 -8.35 -1.18
C ILE A 102 -12.55 -9.09 0.11
N GLY A 103 -12.54 -10.41 0.05
CA GLY A 103 -12.81 -11.29 1.18
C GLY A 103 -14.16 -11.01 1.85
N ASN A 104 -14.15 -10.88 3.17
CA ASN A 104 -15.34 -10.58 3.98
C ASN A 104 -15.66 -9.07 4.06
N GLY A 105 -14.89 -8.21 3.38
CA GLY A 105 -15.09 -6.76 3.36
C GLY A 105 -14.49 -5.99 4.55
N SER A 106 -13.82 -6.66 5.47
CA SER A 106 -13.19 -6.05 6.64
C SER A 106 -11.69 -6.35 6.66
N VAL A 107 -10.87 -5.33 6.89
CA VAL A 107 -9.42 -5.48 7.06
C VAL A 107 -9.14 -5.92 8.50
N SER A 108 -8.49 -7.06 8.66
CA SER A 108 -8.16 -7.65 9.98
C SER A 108 -6.85 -7.10 10.56
N GLY A 109 -5.94 -6.63 9.70
CA GLY A 109 -4.65 -6.10 10.10
C GLY A 109 -3.88 -5.53 8.92
N TYR A 110 -2.65 -5.10 9.14
CA TYR A 110 -1.77 -4.65 8.07
C TYR A 110 -0.40 -5.34 8.11
N VAL A 111 0.25 -5.34 6.97
CA VAL A 111 1.59 -5.88 6.79
C VAL A 111 2.45 -4.85 6.07
N LEU A 112 3.65 -4.64 6.58
CA LEU A 112 4.60 -3.69 6.05
C LEU A 112 5.77 -4.43 5.40
N VAL A 113 6.03 -4.10 4.15
CA VAL A 113 7.09 -4.67 3.33
C VAL A 113 7.97 -3.57 2.75
N LYS A 114 9.10 -3.95 2.17
CA LYS A 114 9.90 -2.98 1.42
C LYS A 114 9.21 -2.63 0.09
N PRO A 115 9.42 -1.39 -0.43
CA PRO A 115 8.86 -1.00 -1.74
C PRO A 115 9.21 -1.98 -2.86
N GLU A 116 10.41 -2.57 -2.80
CA GLU A 116 10.91 -3.52 -3.80
C GLU A 116 10.12 -4.85 -3.85
N ALA A 117 9.27 -5.12 -2.86
CA ALA A 117 8.37 -6.28 -2.86
C ALA A 117 7.21 -6.14 -3.86
N PHE A 118 6.85 -4.91 -4.21
CA PHE A 118 5.79 -4.63 -5.17
C PHE A 118 6.28 -4.74 -6.62
N ASN A 119 5.38 -5.15 -7.50
CA ASN A 119 5.57 -5.26 -8.96
C ASN A 119 4.74 -4.20 -9.70
N LEU A 120 4.63 -3.02 -9.15
CA LEU A 120 3.84 -1.90 -9.67
C LEU A 120 4.75 -0.79 -10.21
N ASP A 121 4.41 -0.26 -11.37
CA ASP A 121 5.14 0.83 -12.02
C ASP A 121 4.81 2.20 -11.42
N VAL A 122 3.68 2.32 -10.73
CA VAL A 122 3.20 3.59 -10.15
C VAL A 122 2.83 3.40 -8.68
N TYR A 123 3.05 4.44 -7.88
CA TYR A 123 2.59 4.46 -6.50
C TYR A 123 1.07 4.42 -6.43
N THR A 124 0.53 3.70 -5.46
CA THR A 124 -0.90 3.64 -5.19
C THR A 124 -1.36 4.71 -4.23
N GLU A 125 -0.42 5.26 -3.44
CA GLU A 125 -0.68 6.27 -2.42
C GLU A 125 0.41 7.32 -2.41
N MET A 126 0.03 8.53 -2.00
CA MET A 126 0.96 9.63 -1.77
C MET A 126 0.67 10.27 -0.42
N TYR A 127 1.70 10.40 0.38
CA TYR A 127 1.66 11.15 1.65
C TYR A 127 2.46 12.43 1.51
N ALA A 128 1.90 13.54 1.97
CA ALA A 128 2.56 14.83 1.99
C ALA A 128 2.47 15.43 3.41
N ALA A 129 3.51 16.09 3.84
CA ALA A 129 3.49 16.95 4.99
C ALA A 129 3.41 18.40 4.51
N VAL A 130 2.56 19.19 5.11
CA VAL A 130 2.42 20.63 4.82
C VAL A 130 3.36 21.38 5.74
N GLU A 131 4.26 22.16 5.14
CA GLU A 131 5.19 23.02 5.90
C GLU A 131 4.39 23.99 6.77
N ASP A 132 4.86 24.26 7.97
CA ASP A 132 4.24 25.10 8.99
C ASP A 132 2.95 24.53 9.64
N ALA A 133 2.27 23.53 9.06
CA ALA A 133 1.08 22.93 9.67
C ALA A 133 1.40 22.12 10.95
N GLU A 134 2.66 21.72 11.17
CA GLU A 134 3.09 21.03 12.40
C GLU A 134 3.12 21.94 13.63
N ASP A 135 3.24 23.26 13.42
CA ASP A 135 3.25 24.27 14.50
C ASP A 135 1.83 24.69 14.91
N GLU A 136 0.81 24.36 14.11
CA GLU A 136 -0.58 24.69 14.36
C GLU A 136 -1.32 23.56 15.07
N LEU A 137 -2.33 23.94 15.85
CA LEU A 137 -3.19 22.95 16.50
C LEU A 137 -4.18 22.38 15.47
N SER A 138 -4.21 21.05 15.32
CA SER A 138 -5.19 20.35 14.48
C SER A 138 -6.61 20.78 14.84
N PHE A 139 -7.47 21.01 13.83
CA PHE A 139 -8.86 21.44 13.96
C PHE A 139 -9.03 22.93 14.37
N THR A 140 -8.04 23.77 14.10
CA THR A 140 -8.20 25.23 14.13
C THR A 140 -8.38 25.75 12.71
N ASP A 141 -8.94 26.97 12.61
CA ASP A 141 -9.16 27.61 11.30
C ASP A 141 -7.81 27.85 10.57
N GLU A 142 -6.75 28.18 11.32
CA GLU A 142 -5.40 28.40 10.80
C GLU A 142 -4.79 27.10 10.23
N TYR A 143 -4.98 25.97 10.91
CA TYR A 143 -4.57 24.66 10.40
C TYR A 143 -5.32 24.30 9.13
N ASP A 144 -6.65 24.45 9.15
CA ASP A 144 -7.50 24.08 8.03
C ASP A 144 -7.19 24.93 6.78
N GLU A 145 -6.91 26.24 6.93
CA GLU A 145 -6.50 27.11 5.83
C GLU A 145 -5.20 26.63 5.16
N LEU A 146 -4.17 26.23 5.94
CA LEU A 146 -2.91 25.71 5.40
C LEU A 146 -3.10 24.40 4.63
N ILE A 147 -3.94 23.50 5.17
CA ILE A 147 -4.23 22.22 4.53
C ILE A 147 -5.04 22.43 3.24
N ASP A 148 -6.06 23.31 3.25
CA ASP A 148 -6.88 23.59 2.09
C ASP A 148 -6.06 24.20 0.94
N GLU A 149 -5.15 25.15 1.22
CA GLU A 149 -4.23 25.68 0.22
C GLU A 149 -3.35 24.58 -0.40
N ALA A 150 -2.82 23.67 0.42
CA ALA A 150 -2.01 22.57 -0.07
C ALA A 150 -2.82 21.60 -0.94
N ILE A 151 -4.06 21.29 -0.55
CA ILE A 151 -4.98 20.45 -1.32
C ILE A 151 -5.27 21.09 -2.69
N GLU A 152 -5.62 22.38 -2.73
CA GLU A 152 -5.87 23.09 -4.00
C GLU A 152 -4.66 23.03 -4.95
N GLN A 153 -3.44 23.19 -4.44
CA GLN A 153 -2.22 23.06 -5.24
C GLN A 153 -2.02 21.65 -5.79
N ILE A 154 -2.29 20.62 -4.98
CA ILE A 154 -2.20 19.21 -5.40
C ILE A 154 -3.26 18.92 -6.48
N GLU A 155 -4.49 19.38 -6.31
CA GLU A 155 -5.57 19.18 -7.28
C GLU A 155 -5.29 19.82 -8.63
N MET A 156 -4.70 21.03 -8.63
CA MET A 156 -4.27 21.68 -9.88
C MET A 156 -3.24 20.86 -10.64
N VAL A 157 -2.24 20.30 -9.92
CA VAL A 157 -1.22 19.43 -10.52
C VAL A 157 -1.82 18.11 -10.97
N GLN A 158 -2.71 17.53 -10.17
CA GLN A 158 -3.37 16.26 -10.45
C GLN A 158 -4.09 16.30 -11.80
N ASN A 159 -4.91 17.33 -12.06
CA ASN A 159 -5.69 17.44 -13.29
C ASN A 159 -4.78 17.42 -14.52
N VAL A 160 -3.69 18.20 -14.50
CA VAL A 160 -2.72 18.26 -15.61
C VAL A 160 -2.01 16.90 -15.78
N ARG A 161 -1.58 16.29 -14.68
CA ARG A 161 -0.86 15.01 -14.73
C ARG A 161 -1.75 13.85 -15.18
N CYS A 162 -3.01 13.83 -14.78
CA CYS A 162 -3.99 12.84 -15.25
C CYS A 162 -4.22 12.92 -16.76
N GLU A 163 -4.31 14.14 -17.33
CA GLU A 163 -4.44 14.31 -18.78
C GLU A 163 -3.20 13.80 -19.51
N VAL A 164 -2.02 14.24 -19.10
CA VAL A 164 -0.75 13.78 -19.68
C VAL A 164 -0.62 12.25 -19.62
N ARG A 165 -0.91 11.65 -18.46
CA ARG A 165 -0.81 10.20 -18.30
C ARG A 165 -1.80 9.43 -19.17
N ARG A 166 -3.02 9.93 -19.29
CA ARG A 166 -4.02 9.33 -20.19
C ARG A 166 -3.54 9.33 -21.64
N ASP A 167 -2.96 10.45 -22.08
CA ASP A 167 -2.47 10.58 -23.44
C ASP A 167 -1.26 9.65 -23.69
N GLU A 168 -0.30 9.58 -22.76
CA GLU A 168 0.81 8.62 -22.80
C GLU A 168 0.33 7.17 -22.91
N LEU A 169 -0.63 6.76 -22.07
CA LEU A 169 -1.19 5.41 -22.11
C LEU A 169 -1.94 5.10 -23.40
N SER A 170 -2.65 6.10 -23.95
CA SER A 170 -3.35 5.96 -25.23
C SER A 170 -2.37 5.78 -26.40
N GLU A 171 -1.26 6.52 -26.41
CA GLU A 171 -0.20 6.38 -27.40
C GLU A 171 0.48 5.02 -27.31
N MET A 172 0.81 4.53 -26.10
CA MET A 172 1.40 3.21 -25.87
C MET A 172 0.47 2.09 -26.39
N ALA A 173 -0.80 2.12 -26.01
CA ALA A 173 -1.79 1.14 -26.47
C ALA A 173 -1.96 1.17 -28.00
N GLN A 174 -1.93 2.34 -28.64
CA GLN A 174 -2.02 2.45 -30.08
C GLN A 174 -0.80 1.82 -30.78
N LEU A 175 0.40 2.04 -30.24
CA LEU A 175 1.63 1.42 -30.77
C LEU A 175 1.57 -0.11 -30.69
N GLU A 176 1.12 -0.68 -29.58
CA GLU A 176 0.96 -2.13 -29.42
C GLU A 176 -0.05 -2.71 -30.43
N ILE A 177 -1.18 -2.02 -30.62
CA ILE A 177 -2.18 -2.40 -31.62
C ILE A 177 -1.62 -2.38 -33.04
N ASP A 178 -0.86 -1.35 -33.39
CA ASP A 178 -0.28 -1.20 -34.72
C ASP A 178 0.82 -2.24 -34.98
N ASP A 179 1.59 -2.62 -33.97
CA ASP A 179 2.60 -3.67 -34.09
C ASP A 179 1.96 -5.07 -34.22
N ALA A 180 0.92 -5.37 -33.42
CA ALA A 180 0.14 -6.59 -33.56
C ALA A 180 -0.51 -6.70 -34.97
N ARG A 181 -1.02 -5.60 -35.53
CA ARG A 181 -1.56 -5.56 -36.90
C ARG A 181 -0.50 -5.84 -37.94
N LYS A 182 0.72 -5.32 -37.78
CA LYS A 182 1.84 -5.59 -38.70
C LYS A 182 2.26 -7.07 -38.69
N GLU A 183 2.20 -7.70 -37.51
CA GLU A 183 2.50 -9.12 -37.38
C GLU A 183 1.45 -10.02 -38.04
N LEU A 184 0.17 -9.68 -37.87
CA LEU A 184 -0.94 -10.42 -38.51
C LEU A 184 -0.97 -10.32 -40.05
N ASN A 185 -0.32 -9.30 -40.64
CA ASN A 185 -0.29 -9.07 -42.10
C ASN A 185 1.00 -9.60 -42.76
N LYS A 186 1.84 -10.31 -42.02
CA LYS A 186 3.04 -11.02 -42.52
C LYS A 186 2.71 -12.46 -42.87
#